data_fe4bbf753bf24db467f7993701b46167
#
_entry.id   fe4bbf753bf24db467f7993701b46167
#
_cell.length_a   1.000
_cell.length_b   1.000
_cell.length_c   1.000
_cell.angle_alpha   90.00
_cell.angle_beta   90.00
_cell.angle_gamma   90.00
#
_symmetry.space_group_name_H-M   'P 1'
#
loop_
_entity.id
_entity.type
_entity.pdbx_description
1 polymer ?
#
loop_
_entity_poly.entity_id
_entity_poly.type
_entity_poly.pdbx_seq_one_letter_code
_entity_poly.pdbx_strand_id
1 'polypeptide(L)'
;MEQTLPTLTDCPHCNSKLKTGGLIGTNKLVSKKFIPIINEFSGLHHEQYCEKCAQKLYETSKGKFFIERNALDKTIESIIDCVPVISLQSPHKWEYDVLDMVTGQSTTGTGVFSEFKSSFTDFFGMQSGAYNSKISNGENLCLTQLRLKCIQLGGNAVIGADIDYAEVGGDKGMLMVCMTGTAVKIHNTEVLGQERIQSLEKLTKAVERRQYLRSIDVTNNAYVTVEAS
;
A
#
# COMPACT_ATOMS: atom_id res chain seq x y z
N MET A 1 -16.95 29.28 23.69
CA MET A 1 -17.84 28.30 24.34
C MET A 1 -17.27 26.93 24.02
N GLU A 2 -16.45 26.37 24.91
CA GLU A 2 -15.97 24.98 24.81
C GLU A 2 -17.17 24.08 25.12
N GLN A 3 -17.62 23.35 24.11
CA GLN A 3 -18.57 22.27 24.32
C GLN A 3 -17.83 21.13 25.02
N THR A 4 -17.99 21.00 26.32
CA THR A 4 -17.59 19.83 27.08
C THR A 4 -18.36 18.63 26.53
N LEU A 5 -17.67 17.75 25.82
CA LEU A 5 -18.21 16.45 25.38
C LEU A 5 -18.68 15.67 26.62
N PRO A 6 -19.88 15.05 26.60
CA PRO A 6 -20.38 14.29 27.73
C PRO A 6 -19.39 13.16 28.08
N THR A 7 -18.95 13.12 29.33
CA THR A 7 -18.12 12.03 29.86
C THR A 7 -18.90 10.74 29.80
N LEU A 8 -18.46 9.81 28.93
CA LEU A 8 -19.07 8.49 28.83
C LEU A 8 -18.86 7.70 30.13
N THR A 9 -19.94 7.23 30.73
CA THR A 9 -19.92 6.38 31.92
C THR A 9 -19.83 4.88 31.59
N ASP A 10 -20.27 4.52 30.39
CA ASP A 10 -20.37 3.15 29.90
C ASP A 10 -19.77 3.03 28.49
N CYS A 11 -19.27 1.84 28.16
CA CYS A 11 -18.72 1.56 26.83
C CYS A 11 -19.83 1.56 25.77
N PRO A 12 -19.73 2.33 24.66
CA PRO A 12 -20.76 2.35 23.62
C PRO A 12 -21.02 1.02 22.92
N HIS A 13 -20.05 0.11 22.97
CA HIS A 13 -20.16 -1.22 22.34
C HIS A 13 -20.72 -2.28 23.29
N CYS A 14 -20.15 -2.42 24.49
CA CYS A 14 -20.46 -3.57 25.36
C CYS A 14 -21.22 -3.17 26.64
N ASN A 15 -21.57 -1.91 26.81
CA ASN A 15 -22.26 -1.33 27.98
C ASN A 15 -21.57 -1.58 29.33
N SER A 16 -20.31 -2.04 29.32
CA SER A 16 -19.55 -2.18 30.56
C SER A 16 -19.20 -0.81 31.12
N LYS A 17 -19.33 -0.66 32.43
CA LYS A 17 -18.94 0.58 33.12
C LYS A 17 -17.46 0.92 32.91
N LEU A 18 -17.19 2.17 32.58
CA LEU A 18 -15.85 2.70 32.49
C LEU A 18 -15.35 3.02 33.91
N LYS A 19 -14.08 2.69 34.18
CA LYS A 19 -13.43 2.92 35.48
C LYS A 19 -12.02 3.45 35.27
N THR A 20 -11.73 4.63 35.77
CA THR A 20 -10.44 5.28 35.64
C THR A 20 -9.43 4.88 36.72
N GLY A 21 -9.88 4.29 37.82
CA GLY A 21 -9.05 3.79 38.91
C GLY A 21 -9.88 3.05 39.96
N GLY A 22 -9.26 2.24 40.77
CA GLY A 22 -9.87 1.50 41.88
C GLY A 22 -9.08 0.23 42.26
N LEU A 23 -9.36 -0.33 43.43
CA LEU A 23 -8.78 -1.60 43.92
C LEU A 23 -9.13 -2.83 43.06
N ILE A 24 -10.09 -2.72 42.15
CA ILE A 24 -10.63 -3.81 41.32
C ILE A 24 -10.47 -3.48 39.81
N GLY A 25 -9.25 -3.21 39.38
CA GLY A 25 -8.92 -3.05 37.95
C GLY A 25 -9.50 -1.82 37.27
N THR A 26 -8.96 -1.50 36.11
CA THR A 26 -9.38 -0.41 35.22
C THR A 26 -10.21 -0.91 34.05
N ASN A 27 -11.05 -0.09 33.46
CA ASN A 27 -11.71 -0.32 32.18
C ASN A 27 -11.84 1.02 31.46
N LYS A 28 -10.76 1.46 30.85
CA LYS A 28 -10.64 2.74 30.15
C LYS A 28 -11.04 2.63 28.68
N LEU A 29 -11.25 3.75 28.03
CA LEU A 29 -11.40 3.78 26.59
C LEU A 29 -10.04 3.61 25.92
N VAL A 30 -10.01 2.91 24.78
CA VAL A 30 -8.80 2.75 23.99
C VAL A 30 -8.54 4.00 23.13
N SER A 31 -7.29 4.21 22.75
CA SER A 31 -6.92 5.30 21.86
C SER A 31 -7.70 5.25 20.54
N LYS A 32 -8.11 6.42 20.02
CA LYS A 32 -8.86 6.55 18.75
C LYS A 32 -8.14 5.90 17.56
N LYS A 33 -6.82 5.75 17.59
CA LYS A 33 -6.04 5.09 16.53
C LYS A 33 -6.40 3.62 16.29
N PHE A 34 -6.97 2.93 17.29
CA PHE A 34 -7.39 1.53 17.16
C PHE A 34 -8.80 1.37 16.57
N ILE A 35 -9.59 2.44 16.54
CA ILE A 35 -10.98 2.40 16.10
C ILE A 35 -11.11 2.08 14.60
N PRO A 36 -10.33 2.69 13.68
CA PRO A 36 -10.46 2.44 12.25
C PRO A 36 -10.28 0.96 11.89
N ILE A 37 -9.24 0.30 12.41
CA ILE A 37 -9.01 -1.11 12.12
C ILE A 37 -10.09 -2.02 12.72
N ILE A 38 -10.57 -1.72 13.93
CA ILE A 38 -11.64 -2.50 14.55
C ILE A 38 -12.91 -2.38 13.70
N ASN A 39 -13.34 -1.15 13.39
CA ASN A 39 -14.56 -0.91 12.62
C ASN A 39 -14.49 -1.57 11.24
N GLU A 40 -13.37 -1.39 10.53
CA GLU A 40 -13.17 -1.93 9.19
C GLU A 40 -13.33 -3.45 9.14
N PHE A 41 -12.75 -4.18 10.10
CA PHE A 41 -12.66 -5.63 10.03
C PHE A 41 -13.64 -6.40 10.94
N SER A 42 -14.33 -5.70 11.85
CA SER A 42 -15.38 -6.31 12.68
C SER A 42 -16.79 -6.11 12.13
N GLY A 43 -16.99 -5.17 11.19
CA GLY A 43 -18.31 -4.74 10.73
C GLY A 43 -19.06 -3.90 11.76
N LEU A 44 -18.39 -3.43 12.82
CA LEU A 44 -18.95 -2.55 13.83
C LEU A 44 -18.64 -1.09 13.47
N HIS A 45 -19.49 -0.16 13.95
CA HIS A 45 -19.33 1.26 13.66
C HIS A 45 -19.53 2.09 14.94
N HIS A 46 -18.62 1.89 15.91
CA HIS A 46 -18.61 2.67 17.15
C HIS A 46 -17.48 3.69 17.14
N GLU A 47 -17.74 4.84 17.76
CA GLU A 47 -16.75 5.90 17.90
C GLU A 47 -15.68 5.57 18.97
N GLN A 48 -16.00 4.67 19.89
CA GLN A 48 -15.11 4.30 20.99
C GLN A 48 -15.37 2.87 21.47
N TYR A 49 -14.33 2.26 22.04
CA TYR A 49 -14.34 0.94 22.66
C TYR A 49 -13.62 0.98 24.00
N CYS A 50 -14.05 0.18 24.97
CA CYS A 50 -13.30 0.00 26.21
C CYS A 50 -12.22 -1.09 26.06
N GLU A 51 -11.24 -1.11 26.97
CA GLU A 51 -10.14 -2.10 26.99
C GLU A 51 -10.64 -3.52 26.86
N LYS A 52 -11.70 -3.88 27.60
CA LYS A 52 -12.21 -5.26 27.65
C LYS A 52 -12.70 -5.78 26.30
N CYS A 53 -13.44 -4.96 25.55
CA CYS A 53 -13.97 -5.40 24.26
C CYS A 53 -12.98 -5.13 23.13
N ALA A 54 -12.20 -4.06 23.20
CA ALA A 54 -11.27 -3.67 22.14
C ALA A 54 -10.16 -4.70 21.97
N GLN A 55 -9.67 -5.35 23.01
CA GLN A 55 -8.57 -6.30 22.92
C GLN A 55 -8.85 -7.43 21.94
N LYS A 56 -9.94 -8.15 22.16
CA LYS A 56 -10.33 -9.27 21.30
C LYS A 56 -10.68 -8.81 19.87
N LEU A 57 -11.40 -7.68 19.77
CA LEU A 57 -11.77 -7.11 18.48
C LEU A 57 -10.54 -6.68 17.68
N TYR A 58 -9.59 -6.00 18.33
CA TYR A 58 -8.35 -5.55 17.69
C TYR A 58 -7.50 -6.71 17.18
N GLU A 59 -7.22 -7.71 18.01
CA GLU A 59 -6.41 -8.86 17.60
C GLU A 59 -7.05 -9.61 16.43
N THR A 60 -8.37 -9.81 16.46
CA THR A 60 -9.10 -10.43 15.35
C THR A 60 -9.04 -9.57 14.08
N SER A 61 -9.24 -8.26 14.21
CA SER A 61 -9.21 -7.30 13.09
C SER A 61 -7.81 -7.19 12.51
N LYS A 62 -6.78 -7.17 13.35
CA LYS A 62 -5.36 -7.18 12.94
C LYS A 62 -5.02 -8.42 12.13
N GLY A 63 -5.49 -9.59 12.56
CA GLY A 63 -5.32 -10.83 11.79
C GLY A 63 -5.94 -10.74 10.39
N LYS A 64 -7.20 -10.29 10.30
CA LYS A 64 -7.89 -10.09 9.01
C LYS A 64 -7.19 -9.05 8.14
N PHE A 65 -6.73 -7.94 8.72
CA PHE A 65 -5.97 -6.90 8.02
C PHE A 65 -4.73 -7.48 7.31
N PHE A 66 -3.90 -8.26 8.02
CA PHE A 66 -2.71 -8.84 7.42
C PHE A 66 -3.03 -9.90 6.35
N ILE A 67 -4.07 -10.70 6.55
CA ILE A 67 -4.53 -11.68 5.54
C ILE A 67 -4.96 -10.96 4.27
N GLU A 68 -5.82 -9.94 4.38
CA GLU A 68 -6.29 -9.18 3.21
C GLU A 68 -5.16 -8.44 2.53
N ARG A 69 -4.30 -7.75 3.30
CA ARG A 69 -3.13 -7.06 2.77
C ARG A 69 -2.25 -7.99 1.93
N ASN A 70 -1.91 -9.16 2.47
CA ASN A 70 -1.07 -10.12 1.77
C ASN A 70 -1.75 -10.70 0.52
N ALA A 71 -3.08 -10.88 0.55
CA ALA A 71 -3.84 -11.32 -0.61
C ALA A 71 -3.86 -10.26 -1.72
N LEU A 72 -4.00 -8.98 -1.35
CA LEU A 72 -3.92 -7.85 -2.29
C LEU A 72 -2.52 -7.73 -2.90
N ASP A 73 -1.46 -7.84 -2.09
CA ASP A 73 -0.07 -7.78 -2.57
C ASP A 73 0.18 -8.89 -3.62
N LYS A 74 -0.22 -10.13 -3.35
CA LYS A 74 -0.14 -11.24 -4.32
C LYS A 74 -0.97 -11.01 -5.58
N THR A 75 -2.18 -10.45 -5.43
CA THR A 75 -3.02 -10.13 -6.58
C THR A 75 -2.35 -9.08 -7.46
N ILE A 76 -1.88 -7.98 -6.89
CA ILE A 76 -1.18 -6.92 -7.62
C ILE A 76 0.04 -7.51 -8.35
N GLU A 77 0.88 -8.27 -7.65
CA GLU A 77 2.06 -8.92 -8.23
C GLU A 77 1.71 -9.79 -9.44
N SER A 78 0.66 -10.59 -9.34
CA SER A 78 0.29 -11.54 -10.39
C SER A 78 -0.27 -10.90 -11.66
N ILE A 79 -0.76 -9.66 -11.61
CA ILE A 79 -1.41 -9.00 -12.74
C ILE A 79 -0.85 -7.62 -13.10
N ILE A 80 0.19 -7.13 -12.41
CA ILE A 80 0.75 -5.79 -12.65
C ILE A 80 1.23 -5.61 -14.08
N ASP A 81 1.65 -6.68 -14.74
CA ASP A 81 2.11 -6.69 -16.11
C ASP A 81 1.01 -6.38 -17.14
N CYS A 82 -0.26 -6.34 -16.72
CA CYS A 82 -1.36 -5.91 -17.59
C CYS A 82 -1.26 -4.43 -17.98
N VAL A 83 -0.56 -3.59 -17.19
CA VAL A 83 -0.30 -2.19 -17.54
C VAL A 83 0.78 -2.14 -18.61
N PRO A 84 0.47 -1.74 -19.86
CA PRO A 84 1.47 -1.66 -20.91
C PRO A 84 2.45 -0.53 -20.60
N VAL A 85 3.75 -0.83 -20.75
CA VAL A 85 4.85 0.14 -20.74
C VAL A 85 5.54 0.02 -22.09
N ILE A 86 5.49 1.09 -22.89
CA ILE A 86 6.02 1.10 -24.24
C ILE A 86 6.93 2.30 -24.48
N SER A 87 7.93 2.11 -25.35
CA SER A 87 8.88 3.18 -25.74
C SER A 87 8.33 4.18 -26.78
N LEU A 88 7.23 3.85 -27.44
CA LEU A 88 6.60 4.76 -28.38
C LEU A 88 6.04 5.99 -27.66
N GLN A 89 6.36 7.18 -28.15
CA GLN A 89 5.87 8.44 -27.59
C GLN A 89 4.43 8.74 -27.99
N SER A 90 4.01 8.27 -29.17
CA SER A 90 2.67 8.52 -29.71
C SER A 90 2.13 7.24 -30.37
N PRO A 91 1.54 6.32 -29.59
CA PRO A 91 1.00 5.07 -30.12
C PRO A 91 -0.18 5.32 -31.07
N HIS A 92 -0.14 4.69 -32.25
CA HIS A 92 -1.20 4.83 -33.25
C HIS A 92 -2.53 4.31 -32.71
N LYS A 93 -3.62 5.02 -32.99
CA LYS A 93 -5.01 4.71 -32.58
C LYS A 93 -5.29 4.79 -31.07
N TRP A 94 -4.36 5.19 -30.22
CA TRP A 94 -4.66 5.42 -28.82
C TRP A 94 -5.19 6.84 -28.62
N GLU A 95 -6.33 6.95 -27.96
CA GLU A 95 -6.93 8.21 -27.50
C GLU A 95 -6.70 8.30 -25.99
N TYR A 96 -5.88 9.26 -25.55
CA TYR A 96 -5.45 9.31 -24.15
C TYR A 96 -5.23 10.73 -23.65
N ASP A 97 -5.41 10.89 -22.34
CA ASP A 97 -4.93 12.06 -21.60
C ASP A 97 -3.57 11.76 -20.97
N VAL A 98 -2.69 12.76 -21.03
CA VAL A 98 -1.40 12.73 -20.32
C VAL A 98 -1.65 13.09 -18.86
N LEU A 99 -1.14 12.26 -17.93
CA LEU A 99 -1.31 12.47 -16.50
C LEU A 99 -0.08 13.10 -15.87
N ASP A 100 1.06 12.37 -15.87
CA ASP A 100 2.30 12.84 -15.27
C ASP A 100 3.49 12.00 -15.74
N MET A 101 4.70 12.46 -15.44
CA MET A 101 5.92 11.68 -15.59
C MET A 101 6.03 10.65 -14.44
N VAL A 102 6.37 9.43 -14.79
CA VAL A 102 6.65 8.36 -13.83
C VAL A 102 8.07 7.86 -13.97
N THR A 103 8.69 7.50 -12.83
CA THR A 103 10.07 7.03 -12.78
C THR A 103 10.18 5.77 -11.95
N GLY A 104 11.08 4.87 -12.34
CA GLY A 104 11.49 3.70 -11.58
C GLY A 104 13.01 3.68 -11.42
N GLN A 105 13.50 3.21 -10.29
CA GLN A 105 14.93 3.08 -10.05
C GLN A 105 15.25 1.86 -9.20
N SER A 106 16.36 1.21 -9.51
CA SER A 106 16.89 0.06 -8.78
C SER A 106 18.41 0.14 -8.73
N THR A 107 19.00 -0.12 -7.58
CA THR A 107 20.45 -0.23 -7.40
C THR A 107 20.82 -1.64 -6.98
N THR A 108 21.82 -2.24 -7.65
CA THR A 108 22.37 -3.54 -7.27
C THR A 108 23.55 -3.32 -6.35
N GLY A 109 23.38 -3.50 -5.05
CA GLY A 109 24.48 -3.35 -4.08
C GLY A 109 24.06 -3.84 -2.70
N THR A 110 25.03 -4.24 -1.89
CA THR A 110 24.79 -4.66 -0.53
C THR A 110 24.39 -3.47 0.34
N GLY A 111 23.12 -3.37 0.74
CA GLY A 111 22.74 -2.60 1.92
C GLY A 111 21.94 -1.31 1.75
N VAL A 112 21.65 -0.81 0.55
CA VAL A 112 20.93 0.48 0.36
C VAL A 112 19.42 0.34 0.17
N PHE A 113 18.88 -0.86 0.37
CA PHE A 113 17.44 -1.11 0.26
C PHE A 113 16.59 -0.71 1.49
N SER A 114 17.20 -0.03 2.49
CA SER A 114 16.51 0.17 3.77
C SER A 114 15.38 1.21 3.76
N GLU A 115 15.41 2.20 2.88
CA GLU A 115 14.39 3.27 2.89
C GLU A 115 13.19 2.98 1.99
N PHE A 116 13.36 2.17 0.93
CA PHE A 116 12.23 1.69 0.11
C PHE A 116 11.63 0.37 0.62
N LYS A 117 12.26 -0.26 1.62
CA LYS A 117 11.86 -1.56 2.18
C LYS A 117 10.44 -1.61 2.76
N SER A 118 9.87 -0.51 3.18
CA SER A 118 8.55 -0.53 3.82
C SER A 118 7.37 -0.65 2.86
N SER A 119 7.60 -0.53 1.54
CA SER A 119 6.51 -0.47 0.56
C SER A 119 6.60 -1.48 -0.59
N PHE A 120 7.80 -1.93 -0.95
CA PHE A 120 8.01 -2.71 -2.18
C PHE A 120 8.91 -3.94 -2.02
N THR A 121 9.77 -4.02 -1.00
CA THR A 121 10.72 -5.13 -0.86
C THR A 121 10.12 -6.40 -0.26
N ASP A 122 9.00 -6.32 0.43
CA ASP A 122 8.21 -7.51 0.78
C ASP A 122 7.60 -8.17 -0.48
N PHE A 123 7.65 -7.45 -1.62
CA PHE A 123 7.06 -7.84 -2.88
C PHE A 123 7.93 -8.76 -3.74
N PHE A 124 9.26 -8.67 -3.58
CA PHE A 124 10.20 -9.43 -4.42
C PHE A 124 11.21 -10.18 -3.55
N GLY A 125 10.95 -11.47 -3.31
CA GLY A 125 11.92 -12.42 -2.75
C GLY A 125 13.09 -12.60 -3.71
N MET A 126 14.10 -11.72 -3.61
CA MET A 126 15.27 -11.77 -4.50
C MET A 126 16.26 -12.81 -4.00
N GLN A 127 16.41 -13.92 -4.74
CA GLN A 127 17.54 -14.82 -4.62
C GLN A 127 18.71 -14.34 -5.50
N SER A 128 19.92 -14.44 -4.97
CA SER A 128 21.17 -14.05 -5.61
C SER A 128 21.51 -14.97 -6.79
N GLY A 129 21.42 -14.46 -8.00
CA GLY A 129 21.90 -15.10 -9.24
C GLY A 129 23.00 -14.30 -9.91
N ALA A 130 23.56 -14.80 -11.03
CA ALA A 130 24.62 -14.19 -11.81
C ALA A 130 24.33 -12.71 -12.22
N TYR A 131 25.34 -11.96 -12.61
CA TYR A 131 25.28 -10.52 -12.92
C TYR A 131 24.11 -10.12 -13.85
N ASN A 132 23.83 -10.94 -14.89
CA ASN A 132 22.71 -10.70 -15.81
C ASN A 132 21.34 -10.82 -15.13
N SER A 133 21.19 -11.69 -14.13
CA SER A 133 19.94 -11.79 -13.36
C SER A 133 19.73 -10.58 -12.46
N LYS A 134 20.81 -9.90 -12.02
CA LYS A 134 20.71 -8.67 -11.23
C LYS A 134 20.19 -7.51 -12.08
N ILE A 135 20.67 -7.39 -13.33
CA ILE A 135 20.19 -6.38 -14.29
C ILE A 135 18.70 -6.61 -14.57
N SER A 136 18.33 -7.82 -14.97
CA SER A 136 16.94 -8.17 -15.29
C SER A 136 16.00 -7.98 -14.10
N ASN A 137 16.45 -8.30 -12.88
CA ASN A 137 15.68 -8.02 -11.67
C ASN A 137 15.53 -6.49 -11.42
N GLY A 138 16.57 -5.72 -11.70
CA GLY A 138 16.54 -4.26 -11.64
C GLY A 138 15.52 -3.66 -12.61
N GLU A 139 15.53 -4.13 -13.86
CA GLU A 139 14.58 -3.74 -14.90
C GLU A 139 13.13 -4.07 -14.50
N ASN A 140 12.87 -5.30 -14.05
CA ASN A 140 11.55 -5.73 -13.60
C ASN A 140 11.04 -4.88 -12.44
N LEU A 141 11.92 -4.52 -11.50
CA LEU A 141 11.55 -3.64 -10.40
C LEU A 141 11.20 -2.23 -10.90
N CYS A 142 11.97 -1.66 -11.81
CA CYS A 142 11.69 -0.37 -12.41
C CYS A 142 10.36 -0.38 -13.18
N LEU A 143 10.11 -1.39 -14.01
CA LEU A 143 8.85 -1.57 -14.73
C LEU A 143 7.66 -1.64 -13.78
N THR A 144 7.79 -2.41 -12.69
CA THR A 144 6.73 -2.50 -11.67
C THR A 144 6.47 -1.15 -11.00
N GLN A 145 7.52 -0.39 -10.70
CA GLN A 145 7.36 0.97 -10.13
C GLN A 145 6.63 1.91 -11.10
N LEU A 146 6.99 1.91 -12.38
CA LEU A 146 6.29 2.71 -13.40
C LEU A 146 4.80 2.37 -13.46
N ARG A 147 4.47 1.07 -13.55
CA ARG A 147 3.10 0.56 -13.62
C ARG A 147 2.27 0.93 -12.40
N LEU A 148 2.84 0.73 -11.19
CA LEU A 148 2.14 1.08 -9.94
C LEU A 148 1.90 2.58 -9.83
N LYS A 149 2.89 3.41 -10.14
CA LYS A 149 2.73 4.87 -10.15
C LYS A 149 1.68 5.31 -11.16
N CYS A 150 1.66 4.70 -12.36
CA CYS A 150 0.64 4.95 -13.37
C CYS A 150 -0.77 4.66 -12.84
N ILE A 151 -1.02 3.49 -12.25
CA ILE A 151 -2.32 3.15 -11.66
C ILE A 151 -2.69 4.09 -10.51
N GLN A 152 -1.75 4.47 -9.66
CA GLN A 152 -1.97 5.41 -8.55
C GLN A 152 -2.39 6.81 -9.03
N LEU A 153 -1.93 7.23 -10.20
CA LEU A 153 -2.33 8.47 -10.86
C LEU A 153 -3.67 8.35 -11.62
N GLY A 154 -4.30 7.17 -11.60
CA GLY A 154 -5.53 6.90 -12.36
C GLY A 154 -5.30 6.53 -13.83
N GLY A 155 -4.04 6.34 -14.23
CA GLY A 155 -3.65 5.91 -15.58
C GLY A 155 -3.88 4.41 -15.81
N ASN A 156 -3.67 3.99 -17.06
CA ASN A 156 -3.79 2.59 -17.47
C ASN A 156 -2.70 2.15 -18.48
N ALA A 157 -1.79 3.07 -18.83
CA ALA A 157 -0.62 2.79 -19.68
C ALA A 157 0.52 3.77 -19.38
N VAL A 158 1.74 3.37 -19.73
CA VAL A 158 2.93 4.23 -19.74
C VAL A 158 3.49 4.25 -21.16
N ILE A 159 3.67 5.45 -21.72
CA ILE A 159 4.23 5.67 -23.05
C ILE A 159 5.57 6.38 -22.96
N GLY A 160 6.35 6.35 -24.06
CA GLY A 160 7.65 7.01 -24.13
C GLY A 160 8.62 6.52 -23.06
N ALA A 161 8.52 5.24 -22.69
CA ALA A 161 9.42 4.67 -21.68
C ALA A 161 10.86 4.60 -22.19
N ASP A 162 11.79 5.03 -21.35
CA ASP A 162 13.23 4.98 -21.60
C ASP A 162 13.95 4.33 -20.42
N ILE A 163 15.08 3.66 -20.71
CA ILE A 163 15.87 2.90 -19.75
C ILE A 163 17.30 3.40 -19.80
N ASP A 164 17.84 3.74 -18.64
CA ASP A 164 19.25 4.12 -18.47
C ASP A 164 19.94 3.25 -17.42
N TYR A 165 21.23 3.01 -17.64
CA TYR A 165 22.09 2.21 -16.79
C TYR A 165 23.30 3.03 -16.38
N ALA A 166 23.56 3.12 -15.08
CA ALA A 166 24.71 3.83 -14.55
C ALA A 166 25.48 2.98 -13.54
N GLU A 167 26.81 3.06 -13.60
CA GLU A 167 27.64 2.54 -12.51
C GLU A 167 27.69 3.56 -11.37
N VAL A 168 27.44 3.08 -10.16
CA VAL A 168 27.47 3.89 -8.94
C VAL A 168 28.36 3.23 -7.88
N GLY A 169 29.02 4.02 -7.05
CA GLY A 169 29.80 3.51 -5.91
C GLY A 169 31.25 3.17 -6.17
N GLY A 170 31.87 3.69 -7.25
CA GLY A 170 33.29 3.52 -7.54
C GLY A 170 33.72 2.06 -7.60
N ASP A 171 34.80 1.67 -6.89
CA ASP A 171 35.40 0.33 -6.94
C ASP A 171 34.46 -0.85 -6.52
N LYS A 172 33.24 -0.56 -6.09
CA LYS A 172 32.27 -1.60 -5.68
C LYS A 172 31.38 -2.12 -6.80
N GLY A 173 31.47 -1.56 -8.01
CA GLY A 173 30.77 -2.06 -9.20
C GLY A 173 29.26 -2.22 -9.00
N MET A 174 28.61 -1.25 -8.35
CA MET A 174 27.14 -1.25 -8.22
C MET A 174 26.52 -0.71 -9.50
N LEU A 175 25.54 -1.42 -10.04
CA LEU A 175 24.78 -0.97 -11.19
C LEU A 175 23.44 -0.36 -10.72
N MET A 176 23.12 0.80 -11.24
CA MET A 176 21.82 1.44 -11.11
C MET A 176 21.06 1.31 -12.43
N VAL A 177 19.80 0.86 -12.37
CA VAL A 177 18.86 0.89 -13.48
C VAL A 177 17.84 1.99 -13.18
N CYS A 178 17.67 2.90 -14.12
CA CYS A 178 16.66 3.96 -14.08
C CYS A 178 15.72 3.82 -15.27
N MET A 179 14.43 3.95 -15.03
CA MET A 179 13.43 4.03 -16.08
C MET A 179 12.57 5.27 -15.89
N THR A 180 12.20 5.89 -16.99
CA THR A 180 11.25 6.99 -17.04
C THR A 180 10.15 6.70 -18.04
N GLY A 181 9.02 7.40 -17.94
CA GLY A 181 7.94 7.31 -18.90
C GLY A 181 6.82 8.28 -18.56
N THR A 182 5.84 8.37 -19.41
CA THR A 182 4.66 9.21 -19.22
C THR A 182 3.45 8.33 -18.93
N ALA A 183 2.85 8.50 -17.75
CA ALA A 183 1.59 7.87 -17.39
C ALA A 183 0.46 8.50 -18.18
N VAL A 184 -0.39 7.70 -18.78
CA VAL A 184 -1.53 8.14 -19.58
C VAL A 184 -2.80 7.39 -19.19
N LYS A 185 -3.95 8.03 -19.41
CA LYS A 185 -5.28 7.41 -19.33
C LYS A 185 -5.82 7.22 -20.73
N ILE A 186 -5.80 5.99 -21.22
CA ILE A 186 -6.41 5.61 -22.49
C ILE A 186 -7.93 5.55 -22.31
N HIS A 187 -8.68 6.22 -23.19
CA HIS A 187 -10.13 6.28 -23.18
C HIS A 187 -10.75 5.16 -24.03
N ASN A 188 -10.23 4.94 -25.22
CA ASN A 188 -10.65 3.85 -26.12
C ASN A 188 -9.98 2.52 -25.74
N THR A 189 -10.30 2.01 -24.54
CA THR A 189 -9.62 0.87 -23.93
C THR A 189 -9.70 -0.43 -24.72
N GLU A 190 -10.63 -0.54 -25.68
CA GLU A 190 -10.76 -1.69 -26.59
C GLU A 190 -9.48 -1.97 -27.38
N VAL A 191 -8.61 -0.96 -27.60
CA VAL A 191 -7.29 -1.14 -28.24
C VAL A 191 -6.34 -2.03 -27.41
N LEU A 192 -6.60 -2.22 -26.13
CA LEU A 192 -5.82 -3.04 -25.21
C LEU A 192 -6.27 -4.51 -25.19
N GLY A 193 -7.46 -4.81 -25.70
CA GLY A 193 -8.07 -6.14 -25.67
C GLY A 193 -8.76 -6.47 -24.33
N GLN A 194 -9.81 -7.29 -24.40
CA GLN A 194 -10.74 -7.57 -23.29
C GLN A 194 -10.07 -8.16 -22.04
N GLU A 195 -9.14 -9.10 -22.21
CA GLU A 195 -8.43 -9.73 -21.12
C GLU A 195 -7.62 -8.71 -20.30
N ARG A 196 -6.95 -7.81 -21.00
CA ARG A 196 -6.16 -6.75 -20.36
C ARG A 196 -7.05 -5.73 -19.65
N ILE A 197 -8.18 -5.38 -20.23
CA ILE A 197 -9.15 -4.47 -19.60
C ILE A 197 -9.64 -5.04 -18.27
N GLN A 198 -10.05 -6.32 -18.23
CA GLN A 198 -10.49 -6.98 -17.00
C GLN A 198 -9.38 -7.03 -15.94
N SER A 199 -8.14 -7.29 -16.39
CA SER A 199 -6.97 -7.30 -15.49
C SER A 199 -6.68 -5.91 -14.93
N LEU A 200 -6.79 -4.84 -15.74
CA LEU A 200 -6.62 -3.46 -15.31
C LEU A 200 -7.68 -3.04 -14.28
N GLU A 201 -8.94 -3.39 -14.50
CA GLU A 201 -10.01 -3.10 -13.53
C GLU A 201 -9.76 -3.80 -12.18
N LYS A 202 -9.35 -5.08 -12.22
CA LYS A 202 -9.01 -5.84 -11.02
C LYS A 202 -7.79 -5.24 -10.31
N LEU A 203 -6.77 -4.84 -11.07
CA LEU A 203 -5.56 -4.21 -10.55
C LEU A 203 -5.87 -2.88 -9.87
N THR A 204 -6.65 -2.02 -10.53
CA THR A 204 -7.04 -0.71 -9.98
C THR A 204 -7.74 -0.87 -8.62
N LYS A 205 -8.75 -1.74 -8.55
CA LYS A 205 -9.46 -2.03 -7.29
C LYS A 205 -8.50 -2.55 -6.20
N ALA A 206 -7.58 -3.44 -6.56
CA ALA A 206 -6.62 -3.99 -5.61
C ALA A 206 -5.65 -2.92 -5.10
N VAL A 207 -5.14 -2.04 -5.97
CA VAL A 207 -4.24 -0.94 -5.61
C VAL A 207 -4.96 0.09 -4.73
N GLU A 208 -6.18 0.51 -5.08
CA GLU A 208 -7.00 1.43 -4.27
C GLU A 208 -7.26 0.87 -2.87
N ARG A 209 -7.69 -0.40 -2.80
CA ARG A 209 -7.91 -1.06 -1.51
C ARG A 209 -6.62 -1.18 -0.70
N ARG A 210 -5.51 -1.48 -1.34
CA ARG A 210 -4.19 -1.56 -0.70
C ARG A 210 -3.73 -0.20 -0.17
N GLN A 211 -4.00 0.89 -0.91
CA GLN A 211 -3.73 2.26 -0.45
C GLN A 211 -4.59 2.63 0.76
N TYR A 212 -5.88 2.29 0.72
CA TYR A 212 -6.77 2.50 1.87
C TYR A 212 -6.25 1.76 3.12
N LEU A 213 -5.86 0.49 2.99
CA LEU A 213 -5.31 -0.25 4.12
C LEU A 213 -4.03 0.38 4.69
N ARG A 214 -3.23 1.06 3.85
CA ARG A 214 -2.04 1.80 4.31
C ARG A 214 -2.36 3.01 5.17
N SER A 215 -3.54 3.61 5.01
CA SER A 215 -3.97 4.73 5.85
C SER A 215 -4.39 4.29 7.26
N ILE A 216 -4.61 2.99 7.47
CA ILE A 216 -4.94 2.43 8.79
C ILE A 216 -3.65 2.21 9.57
N ASP A 217 -3.52 2.90 10.71
CA ASP A 217 -2.39 2.72 11.62
C ASP A 217 -2.51 1.38 12.38
N VAL A 218 -1.64 0.43 12.04
CA VAL A 218 -1.54 -0.87 12.71
C VAL A 218 -0.22 -0.93 13.48
N THR A 219 -0.22 -0.37 14.67
CA THR A 219 0.97 -0.39 15.53
C THR A 219 1.16 -1.76 16.19
N ASN A 220 2.42 -2.19 16.31
CA ASN A 220 2.78 -3.40 17.06
C ASN A 220 2.76 -3.19 18.58
N ASN A 221 2.54 -1.97 19.07
CA ASN A 221 2.59 -1.64 20.47
C ASN A 221 1.27 -1.97 21.17
N ALA A 222 1.42 -2.54 22.38
CA ALA A 222 0.34 -2.80 23.30
C ALA A 222 -0.56 -1.57 23.51
N TYR A 223 -1.83 -1.82 23.84
CA TYR A 223 -2.85 -0.82 24.09
C TYR A 223 -2.34 0.40 24.86
N VAL A 224 -2.37 1.56 24.23
CA VAL A 224 -2.26 2.83 24.93
C VAL A 224 -3.68 3.25 25.27
N THR A 225 -4.03 3.14 26.54
CA THR A 225 -5.29 3.68 27.08
C THR A 225 -5.21 5.18 27.16
N VAL A 226 -6.29 5.85 26.77
CA VAL A 226 -6.44 7.29 26.97
C VAL A 226 -6.96 7.48 28.39
N GLU A 227 -6.22 8.22 29.21
CA GLU A 227 -6.77 8.72 30.48
C GLU A 227 -7.94 9.65 30.13
N ALA A 228 -9.10 9.35 30.71
CA ALA A 228 -10.21 10.28 30.66
C ALA A 228 -9.81 11.56 31.39
N SER A 229 -9.64 12.65 30.66
CA SER A 229 -9.49 14.00 31.18
C SER A 229 -10.80 14.51 31.72
#